data_5bf6a2421623b3a6e2cf8b439e41d67e
#
_entry.id   5bf6a2421623b3a6e2cf8b439e41d67e
#
_cell.length_a   1.000
_cell.length_b   1.000
_cell.length_c   1.000
_cell.angle_alpha   90.00
_cell.angle_beta   90.00
_cell.angle_gamma   90.00
#
_symmetry.space_group_name_H-M   'P 1'
#
loop_
_entity.id
_entity.type
_entity.pdbx_description
1 polymer ?
#
loop_
_entity_poly.entity_id
_entity_poly.type
_entity_poly.pdbx_seq_one_letter_code
_entity_poly.pdbx_strand_id
1 'polypeptide(L)'
;GKYMGTVDIKDTTKEELSRMMVGRDVQLQVDKKPAHPGDVVLDVEGVTIHNDQRKKDSVKDVTFQVHAGEIVCLAGIEGNGQTELVYGLTGLEKLSGGKITLDGKDITRESIRQRSKDGMSHIPEDRHKHGLVLDYSLENNMVLQRYWQPEFQKGGFIQSDKVREYSDKLIAQYDVRSGQGSST
;
A
#
# COMPACT_ATOMS: atom_id res chain seq x y z
N GLY A 1 7.26 0.35 24.87
CA GLY A 1 8.06 0.86 25.87
C GLY A 1 8.13 0.11 27.19
N LYS A 2 8.43 -1.20 27.19
CA LYS A 2 8.69 -1.94 28.43
C LYS A 2 10.19 -2.24 28.48
N TYR A 3 10.84 -1.99 29.64
CA TYR A 3 12.25 -2.35 29.84
C TYR A 3 12.39 -3.89 29.88
N MET A 4 13.23 -4.43 29.02
CA MET A 4 13.41 -5.87 28.85
C MET A 4 14.75 -6.39 29.37
N GLY A 5 15.55 -5.53 30.01
CA GLY A 5 16.87 -5.86 30.55
C GLY A 5 18.02 -5.33 29.72
N THR A 6 19.22 -5.63 30.17
CA THR A 6 20.48 -5.34 29.49
C THR A 6 21.23 -6.64 29.25
N VAL A 7 21.74 -6.86 28.06
CA VAL A 7 22.51 -8.05 27.68
C VAL A 7 23.86 -7.64 27.11
N ASP A 8 24.88 -8.47 27.34
CA ASP A 8 26.18 -8.26 26.72
C ASP A 8 26.15 -8.73 25.26
N ILE A 9 26.76 -7.95 24.34
CA ILE A 9 26.80 -8.28 22.91
C ILE A 9 27.45 -9.66 22.65
N LYS A 10 28.36 -10.08 23.52
CA LYS A 10 29.07 -11.37 23.38
C LYS A 10 28.16 -12.56 23.70
N ASP A 11 27.13 -12.34 24.53
CA ASP A 11 26.29 -13.38 25.10
C ASP A 11 24.89 -13.38 24.49
N THR A 12 24.64 -12.58 23.44
CA THR A 12 23.30 -12.45 22.81
C THR A 12 23.34 -12.69 21.30
N THR A 13 22.18 -13.00 20.74
CA THR A 13 21.98 -13.19 19.28
C THR A 13 21.02 -12.14 18.72
N LYS A 14 20.96 -12.02 17.37
CA LYS A 14 20.01 -11.14 16.69
C LYS A 14 18.57 -11.54 16.99
N GLU A 15 18.29 -12.81 17.06
CA GLU A 15 16.99 -13.40 17.38
C GLU A 15 16.56 -13.05 18.79
N GLU A 16 17.48 -13.14 19.76
CA GLU A 16 17.20 -12.78 21.16
C GLU A 16 16.95 -11.28 21.30
N LEU A 17 17.75 -10.43 20.68
CA LEU A 17 17.50 -8.98 20.65
C LEU A 17 16.14 -8.65 20.02
N SER A 18 15.81 -9.30 18.92
CA SER A 18 14.52 -9.13 18.24
C SER A 18 13.36 -9.54 19.17
N ARG A 19 13.50 -10.66 19.87
CA ARG A 19 12.52 -11.11 20.87
C ARG A 19 12.36 -10.13 22.04
N MET A 20 13.46 -9.59 22.55
CA MET A 20 13.44 -8.57 23.59
C MET A 20 12.75 -7.28 23.12
N MET A 21 12.93 -6.87 21.87
CA MET A 21 12.31 -5.68 21.29
C MET A 21 10.81 -5.86 21.02
N VAL A 22 10.41 -7.00 20.50
CA VAL A 22 9.04 -7.26 20.00
C VAL A 22 8.19 -8.02 21.03
N GLY A 23 8.81 -8.72 22.00
CA GLY A 23 8.12 -9.52 23.00
C GLY A 23 7.64 -10.89 22.52
N ARG A 24 8.04 -11.31 21.31
CA ARG A 24 7.74 -12.62 20.71
C ARG A 24 8.89 -13.03 19.78
N ASP A 25 8.93 -14.31 19.44
CA ASP A 25 9.87 -14.78 18.43
C ASP A 25 9.55 -14.17 17.08
N VAL A 26 10.59 -13.67 16.40
CA VAL A 26 10.50 -13.04 15.08
C VAL A 26 11.31 -13.88 14.11
N GLN A 27 10.67 -14.37 13.06
CA GLN A 27 11.37 -14.96 11.95
C GLN A 27 12.03 -13.84 11.12
N LEU A 28 13.35 -13.78 11.12
CA LEU A 28 14.12 -12.80 10.35
C LEU A 28 14.24 -13.18 8.87
N GLN A 29 13.96 -14.45 8.53
CA GLN A 29 13.90 -14.94 7.16
C GLN A 29 12.50 -15.39 6.84
N VAL A 30 11.98 -14.93 5.70
CA VAL A 30 10.69 -15.36 5.19
C VAL A 30 10.89 -16.68 4.45
N ASP A 31 10.28 -17.75 4.96
CA ASP A 31 10.19 -19.01 4.23
C ASP A 31 9.12 -18.88 3.14
N LYS A 32 9.56 -18.67 1.90
CA LYS A 32 8.67 -18.57 0.75
C LYS A 32 9.11 -19.51 -0.36
N LYS A 33 8.12 -20.06 -1.05
CA LYS A 33 8.36 -20.87 -2.26
C LYS A 33 9.05 -20.03 -3.34
N PRO A 34 9.83 -20.67 -4.24
CA PRO A 34 10.36 -19.98 -5.42
C PRO A 34 9.24 -19.27 -6.18
N ALA A 35 9.55 -18.07 -6.69
CA ALA A 35 8.60 -17.33 -7.51
C ALA A 35 8.44 -18.03 -8.87
N HIS A 36 7.21 -18.11 -9.35
CA HIS A 36 6.86 -18.55 -10.69
C HIS A 36 6.05 -17.43 -11.34
N PRO A 37 6.72 -16.43 -11.94
CA PRO A 37 6.04 -15.30 -12.59
C PRO A 37 5.09 -15.82 -13.68
N GLY A 38 3.86 -15.34 -13.64
CA GLY A 38 2.83 -15.63 -14.65
C GLY A 38 2.78 -14.59 -15.77
N ASP A 39 1.56 -14.31 -16.26
CA ASP A 39 1.34 -13.31 -17.29
C ASP A 39 1.64 -11.89 -16.79
N VAL A 40 1.85 -10.95 -17.71
CA VAL A 40 2.03 -9.53 -17.40
C VAL A 40 0.72 -8.96 -16.85
N VAL A 41 0.75 -8.46 -15.61
CA VAL A 41 -0.40 -7.82 -14.96
C VAL A 41 -0.31 -6.30 -14.96
N LEU A 42 0.89 -5.74 -14.91
CA LEU A 42 1.12 -4.30 -15.07
C LEU A 42 2.14 -4.06 -16.17
N ASP A 43 1.76 -3.26 -17.15
CA ASP A 43 2.63 -2.85 -18.23
C ASP A 43 2.72 -1.32 -18.25
N VAL A 44 3.93 -0.80 -18.15
CA VAL A 44 4.25 0.62 -18.06
C VAL A 44 5.15 0.96 -19.24
N GLU A 45 4.66 1.80 -20.17
CA GLU A 45 5.34 2.13 -21.41
C GLU A 45 5.61 3.63 -21.50
N GLY A 46 6.89 4.04 -21.47
CA GLY A 46 7.31 5.41 -21.74
C GLY A 46 6.73 6.46 -20.80
N VAL A 47 6.41 6.09 -19.56
CA VAL A 47 5.74 6.98 -18.61
C VAL A 47 6.61 8.17 -18.28
N THR A 48 6.04 9.36 -18.47
CA THR A 48 6.66 10.66 -18.21
C THR A 48 5.73 11.50 -17.35
N ILE A 49 6.28 12.16 -16.31
CA ILE A 49 5.55 13.05 -15.41
C ILE A 49 6.29 14.37 -15.32
N HIS A 50 5.64 15.44 -15.76
CA HIS A 50 6.18 16.79 -15.69
C HIS A 50 5.92 17.43 -14.34
N ASN A 51 6.92 18.06 -13.76
CA ASN A 51 6.78 18.84 -12.54
C ASN A 51 6.73 20.34 -12.90
N ASP A 52 5.55 20.93 -12.84
CA ASP A 52 5.32 22.33 -13.20
C ASP A 52 6.10 23.32 -12.35
N GLN A 53 6.34 23.01 -11.07
CA GLN A 53 7.08 23.87 -10.15
C GLN A 53 8.56 23.91 -10.50
N ARG A 54 9.13 22.77 -10.85
CA ARG A 54 10.55 22.64 -11.22
C ARG A 54 10.79 22.85 -12.72
N LYS A 55 9.74 22.97 -13.53
CA LYS A 55 9.77 23.10 -15.00
C LYS A 55 10.64 22.02 -15.66
N LYS A 56 10.57 20.81 -15.15
CA LYS A 56 11.29 19.64 -15.67
C LYS A 56 10.52 18.35 -15.37
N ASP A 57 10.84 17.31 -16.09
CA ASP A 57 10.28 16.00 -15.84
C ASP A 57 10.87 15.41 -14.53
N SER A 58 10.01 15.02 -13.60
CA SER A 58 10.38 14.27 -12.40
C SER A 58 10.50 12.77 -12.70
N VAL A 59 9.73 12.30 -13.69
CA VAL A 59 9.83 10.95 -14.28
C VAL A 59 9.96 11.10 -15.78
N LYS A 60 10.89 10.37 -16.40
CA LYS A 60 11.14 10.50 -17.82
C LYS A 60 11.27 9.14 -18.50
N ASP A 61 10.36 8.86 -19.41
CA ASP A 61 10.38 7.69 -20.31
C ASP A 61 10.61 6.35 -19.59
N VAL A 62 9.88 6.13 -18.50
CA VAL A 62 10.01 4.91 -17.68
C VAL A 62 9.18 3.79 -18.28
N THR A 63 9.85 2.66 -18.54
CA THR A 63 9.24 1.45 -19.10
C THR A 63 9.62 0.24 -18.26
N PHE A 64 8.63 -0.56 -17.81
CA PHE A 64 8.82 -1.83 -17.13
C PHE A 64 7.53 -2.62 -17.11
N GLN A 65 7.65 -3.92 -16.78
CA GLN A 65 6.52 -4.82 -16.60
C GLN A 65 6.57 -5.50 -15.25
N VAL A 66 5.40 -5.84 -14.72
CA VAL A 66 5.25 -6.68 -13.52
C VAL A 66 4.37 -7.86 -13.87
N HIS A 67 4.83 -9.05 -13.53
CA HIS A 67 4.12 -10.29 -13.78
C HIS A 67 3.30 -10.75 -12.57
N ALA A 68 2.28 -11.55 -12.80
CA ALA A 68 1.51 -12.16 -11.72
C ALA A 68 2.42 -12.95 -10.77
N GLY A 69 2.27 -12.73 -9.46
CA GLY A 69 3.09 -13.37 -8.44
C GLY A 69 4.52 -12.84 -8.32
N GLU A 70 4.87 -11.78 -9.05
CA GLU A 70 6.18 -11.14 -8.99
C GLU A 70 6.22 -10.00 -7.96
N ILE A 71 7.40 -9.76 -7.38
CA ILE A 71 7.70 -8.57 -6.55
C ILE A 71 8.80 -7.79 -7.25
N VAL A 72 8.46 -6.62 -7.78
CA VAL A 72 9.42 -5.69 -8.38
C VAL A 72 9.78 -4.62 -7.37
N CYS A 73 11.08 -4.36 -7.20
CA CYS A 73 11.60 -3.33 -6.30
C CYS A 73 12.13 -2.15 -7.11
N LEU A 74 11.62 -0.95 -6.82
CA LEU A 74 12.14 0.32 -7.33
C LEU A 74 13.10 0.90 -6.30
N ALA A 75 14.39 0.78 -6.55
CA ALA A 75 15.44 1.29 -5.67
C ALA A 75 15.98 2.64 -6.17
N GLY A 76 16.27 3.55 -5.25
CA GLY A 76 16.84 4.85 -5.58
C GLY A 76 17.03 5.73 -4.35
N ILE A 77 17.75 6.84 -4.55
CA ILE A 77 17.91 7.88 -3.52
C ILE A 77 16.65 8.74 -3.50
N GLU A 78 16.23 9.18 -2.32
CA GLU A 78 15.07 10.04 -2.13
C GLU A 78 15.12 11.28 -3.05
N GLY A 79 13.98 11.62 -3.65
CA GLY A 79 13.84 12.76 -4.55
C GLY A 79 14.20 12.50 -6.02
N ASN A 80 14.43 11.23 -6.41
CA ASN A 80 14.74 10.85 -7.79
C ASN A 80 13.51 10.40 -8.61
N GLY A 81 12.30 10.72 -8.16
CA GLY A 81 11.08 10.50 -8.93
C GLY A 81 10.31 9.22 -8.60
N GLN A 82 10.74 8.42 -7.61
CA GLN A 82 10.05 7.19 -7.23
C GLN A 82 8.63 7.48 -6.73
N THR A 83 8.47 8.49 -5.86
CA THR A 83 7.17 8.91 -5.33
C THR A 83 6.26 9.41 -6.45
N GLU A 84 6.77 10.23 -7.36
CA GLU A 84 6.02 10.75 -8.50
C GLU A 84 5.63 9.63 -9.46
N LEU A 85 6.50 8.65 -9.70
CA LEU A 85 6.16 7.48 -10.50
C LEU A 85 5.00 6.69 -9.89
N VAL A 86 5.06 6.40 -8.59
CA VAL A 86 3.98 5.70 -7.87
C VAL A 86 2.68 6.52 -7.93
N TYR A 87 2.75 7.84 -7.80
CA TYR A 87 1.57 8.71 -7.91
C TYR A 87 0.98 8.71 -9.32
N GLY A 88 1.82 8.68 -10.36
CA GLY A 88 1.37 8.50 -11.73
C GLY A 88 0.70 7.15 -11.96
N LEU A 89 1.30 6.06 -11.47
CA LEU A 89 0.74 4.72 -11.57
C LEU A 89 -0.62 4.60 -10.87
N THR A 90 -0.79 5.25 -9.72
CA THR A 90 -2.02 5.19 -8.92
C THR A 90 -3.06 6.25 -9.33
N GLY A 91 -2.68 7.21 -10.18
CA GLY A 91 -3.56 8.27 -10.68
C GLY A 91 -3.67 9.48 -9.75
N LEU A 92 -2.79 9.59 -8.75
CA LEU A 92 -2.66 10.77 -7.90
C LEU A 92 -1.99 11.94 -8.65
N GLU A 93 -1.13 11.64 -9.62
CA GLU A 93 -0.55 12.60 -10.56
C GLU A 93 -0.90 12.25 -11.99
N LYS A 94 -0.99 13.28 -12.83
CA LYS A 94 -1.26 13.13 -14.27
C LYS A 94 0.02 12.81 -15.02
N LEU A 95 -0.07 11.87 -15.95
CA LEU A 95 1.01 11.62 -16.89
C LEU A 95 1.06 12.73 -17.95
N SER A 96 2.25 13.17 -18.29
CA SER A 96 2.51 14.03 -19.47
C SER A 96 2.79 13.19 -20.73
N GLY A 97 3.14 11.91 -20.57
CA GLY A 97 3.37 10.97 -21.66
C GLY A 97 3.36 9.53 -21.18
N GLY A 98 3.31 8.60 -22.14
CA GLY A 98 3.33 7.18 -21.88
C GLY A 98 1.96 6.53 -21.69
N LYS A 99 1.98 5.24 -21.37
CA LYS A 99 0.79 4.41 -21.23
C LYS A 99 0.93 3.45 -20.04
N ILE A 100 -0.17 3.18 -19.37
CA ILE A 100 -0.25 2.18 -18.29
C ILE A 100 -1.38 1.21 -18.60
N THR A 101 -1.05 -0.08 -18.61
CA THR A 101 -2.02 -1.17 -18.82
C THR A 101 -2.04 -2.06 -17.58
N LEU A 102 -3.22 -2.38 -17.06
CA LEU A 102 -3.44 -3.29 -15.93
C LEU A 102 -4.34 -4.44 -16.39
N ASP A 103 -3.87 -5.67 -16.28
CA ASP A 103 -4.55 -6.88 -16.76
C ASP A 103 -5.10 -6.73 -18.19
N GLY A 104 -4.28 -6.17 -19.10
CA GLY A 104 -4.63 -5.92 -20.50
C GLY A 104 -5.56 -4.72 -20.74
N LYS A 105 -6.02 -4.03 -19.70
CA LYS A 105 -6.86 -2.84 -19.79
C LYS A 105 -6.02 -1.57 -19.69
N ASP A 106 -6.18 -0.64 -20.65
CA ASP A 106 -5.57 0.70 -20.58
C ASP A 106 -6.22 1.51 -19.44
N ILE A 107 -5.42 1.84 -18.41
CA ILE A 107 -5.83 2.63 -17.25
C ILE A 107 -5.19 4.01 -17.23
N THR A 108 -4.50 4.42 -18.29
CA THR A 108 -3.68 5.65 -18.35
C THR A 108 -4.45 6.90 -17.89
N ARG A 109 -5.72 7.01 -18.28
CA ARG A 109 -6.58 8.16 -17.96
C ARG A 109 -7.70 7.84 -16.96
N GLU A 110 -7.69 6.65 -16.39
CA GLU A 110 -8.68 6.22 -15.42
C GLU A 110 -8.54 6.98 -14.10
N SER A 111 -9.68 7.22 -13.45
CA SER A 111 -9.71 7.81 -12.10
C SER A 111 -9.12 6.85 -11.06
N ILE A 112 -8.66 7.39 -9.92
CA ILE A 112 -8.17 6.59 -8.78
C ILE A 112 -9.20 5.52 -8.39
N ARG A 113 -10.49 5.89 -8.31
CA ARG A 113 -11.57 4.94 -7.99
C ARG A 113 -11.71 3.83 -9.03
N GLN A 114 -11.53 4.14 -10.32
CA GLN A 114 -11.63 3.13 -11.36
C GLN A 114 -10.43 2.18 -11.30
N ARG A 115 -9.21 2.69 -11.13
CA ARG A 115 -8.00 1.86 -10.92
C ARG A 115 -8.16 0.93 -9.72
N SER A 116 -8.75 1.42 -8.61
CA SER A 116 -9.05 0.59 -7.45
C SER A 116 -10.08 -0.50 -7.76
N LYS A 117 -11.12 -0.21 -8.57
CA LYS A 117 -12.09 -1.22 -9.04
C LYS A 117 -11.46 -2.27 -9.94
N ASP A 118 -10.48 -1.88 -10.74
CA ASP A 118 -9.73 -2.74 -11.64
C ASP A 118 -8.65 -3.57 -10.92
N GLY A 119 -8.57 -3.46 -9.57
CA GLY A 119 -7.71 -4.31 -8.73
C GLY A 119 -6.44 -3.66 -8.21
N MET A 120 -6.16 -2.39 -8.57
CA MET A 120 -4.99 -1.68 -8.07
C MET A 120 -5.20 -1.23 -6.63
N SER A 121 -4.23 -1.51 -5.75
CA SER A 121 -4.17 -1.00 -4.38
C SER A 121 -2.89 -0.21 -4.16
N HIS A 122 -2.95 0.80 -3.30
CA HIS A 122 -1.81 1.64 -2.97
C HIS A 122 -1.66 1.76 -1.45
N ILE A 123 -0.47 1.47 -0.94
CA ILE A 123 -0.06 1.75 0.44
C ILE A 123 0.90 2.94 0.36
N PRO A 124 0.49 4.14 0.81
CA PRO A 124 1.32 5.33 0.70
C PRO A 124 2.53 5.27 1.65
N GLU A 125 3.61 5.93 1.25
CA GLU A 125 4.83 6.10 2.05
C GLU A 125 4.52 6.81 3.37
N ASP A 126 3.84 7.95 3.32
CA ASP A 126 3.33 8.65 4.50
C ASP A 126 1.86 8.24 4.76
N ARG A 127 1.70 7.29 5.67
CA ARG A 127 0.38 6.79 6.07
C ARG A 127 -0.48 7.82 6.78
N HIS A 128 0.11 8.76 7.52
CA HIS A 128 -0.63 9.80 8.24
C HIS A 128 -1.18 10.86 7.30
N LYS A 129 -0.42 11.20 6.27
CA LYS A 129 -0.79 12.23 5.31
C LYS A 129 -1.73 11.71 4.21
N HIS A 130 -1.52 10.49 3.76
CA HIS A 130 -2.16 9.96 2.56
C HIS A 130 -2.90 8.63 2.75
N GLY A 131 -2.68 7.94 3.86
CA GLY A 131 -3.25 6.59 4.09
C GLY A 131 -4.44 6.56 5.04
N LEU A 132 -4.59 7.53 5.92
CA LEU A 132 -5.60 7.56 6.98
C LEU A 132 -6.25 8.94 7.09
N VAL A 133 -7.49 8.96 7.58
CA VAL A 133 -8.13 10.16 8.12
C VAL A 133 -8.04 10.05 9.64
N LEU A 134 -7.14 10.82 10.26
CA LEU A 134 -6.77 10.67 11.66
C LEU A 134 -7.92 10.89 12.64
N ASP A 135 -8.89 11.73 12.26
CA ASP A 135 -10.10 12.02 13.06
C ASP A 135 -11.20 10.95 12.92
N TYR A 136 -11.00 9.95 12.06
CA TYR A 136 -11.95 8.87 11.88
C TYR A 136 -11.63 7.68 12.76
N SER A 137 -12.67 6.95 13.16
CA SER A 137 -12.49 5.66 13.82
C SER A 137 -11.75 4.66 12.91
N LEU A 138 -11.21 3.62 13.50
CA LEU A 138 -10.52 2.56 12.77
C LEU A 138 -11.44 1.88 11.75
N GLU A 139 -12.70 1.60 12.14
CA GLU A 139 -13.71 1.01 11.25
C GLU A 139 -14.00 1.89 10.03
N ASN A 140 -14.10 3.22 10.21
CA ASN A 140 -14.32 4.15 9.11
C ASN A 140 -13.10 4.24 8.18
N ASN A 141 -11.90 4.21 8.73
CA ASN A 141 -10.67 4.16 7.94
C ASN A 141 -10.57 2.88 7.09
N MET A 142 -11.00 1.72 7.61
CA MET A 142 -10.95 0.46 6.88
C MET A 142 -11.86 0.40 5.65
N VAL A 143 -12.91 1.22 5.61
CA VAL A 143 -13.84 1.28 4.47
C VAL A 143 -13.67 2.52 3.57
N LEU A 144 -12.69 3.39 3.84
CA LEU A 144 -12.47 4.63 3.08
C LEU A 144 -12.47 4.45 1.56
N GLN A 145 -11.87 3.39 1.06
CA GLN A 145 -11.82 3.12 -0.37
C GLN A 145 -13.01 2.28 -0.88
N ARG A 146 -13.91 1.83 0.01
CA ARG A 146 -15.00 0.90 -0.29
C ARG A 146 -16.39 1.38 0.12
N TYR A 147 -16.51 2.47 0.88
CA TYR A 147 -17.78 2.96 1.43
C TYR A 147 -18.91 3.08 0.40
N TRP A 148 -18.57 3.29 -0.87
CA TRP A 148 -19.52 3.43 -1.98
C TRP A 148 -20.08 2.09 -2.49
N GLN A 149 -19.50 0.95 -2.08
CA GLN A 149 -19.98 -0.37 -2.49
C GLN A 149 -21.37 -0.66 -1.85
N PRO A 150 -22.24 -1.39 -2.57
CA PRO A 150 -23.59 -1.71 -2.06
C PRO A 150 -23.61 -2.44 -0.73
N GLU A 151 -22.51 -3.13 -0.38
CA GLU A 151 -22.33 -3.82 0.89
C GLU A 151 -22.31 -2.85 2.07
N PHE A 152 -21.71 -1.65 1.89
CA PHE A 152 -21.48 -0.69 2.97
C PHE A 152 -22.43 0.49 2.93
N GLN A 153 -23.27 0.62 1.90
CA GLN A 153 -24.23 1.72 1.80
C GLN A 153 -25.57 1.25 1.21
N LYS A 154 -26.66 1.88 1.62
CA LYS A 154 -28.00 1.70 1.07
C LYS A 154 -28.68 3.06 0.92
N GLY A 155 -29.08 3.40 -0.30
CA GLY A 155 -29.74 4.69 -0.56
C GLY A 155 -28.91 5.93 -0.21
N GLY A 156 -27.57 5.84 -0.25
CA GLY A 156 -26.65 6.92 0.12
C GLY A 156 -26.29 6.99 1.61
N PHE A 157 -26.83 6.10 2.44
CA PHE A 157 -26.54 6.02 3.88
C PHE A 157 -25.59 4.85 4.17
N ILE A 158 -24.57 5.10 4.99
CA ILE A 158 -23.63 4.08 5.43
C ILE A 158 -24.32 3.09 6.37
N GLN A 159 -24.07 1.80 6.15
CA GLN A 159 -24.54 0.70 7.00
C GLN A 159 -23.48 0.41 8.07
N SER A 160 -23.57 1.08 9.21
CA SER A 160 -22.56 0.99 10.29
C SER A 160 -22.33 -0.44 10.79
N ASP A 161 -23.38 -1.26 10.87
CA ASP A 161 -23.24 -2.66 11.31
C ASP A 161 -22.38 -3.47 10.34
N LYS A 162 -22.55 -3.24 9.01
CA LYS A 162 -21.73 -3.89 7.97
C LYS A 162 -20.29 -3.41 7.96
N VAL A 163 -20.09 -2.12 8.22
CA VAL A 163 -18.75 -1.53 8.36
C VAL A 163 -18.03 -2.18 9.55
N ARG A 164 -18.69 -2.31 10.68
CA ARG A 164 -18.14 -2.94 11.90
C ARG A 164 -17.82 -4.41 11.68
N GLU A 165 -18.75 -5.19 11.15
CA GLU A 165 -18.54 -6.62 10.84
C GLU A 165 -17.31 -6.81 9.93
N TYR A 166 -17.15 -5.99 8.90
CA TYR A 166 -16.01 -6.01 8.00
C TYR A 166 -14.71 -5.64 8.71
N SER A 167 -14.72 -4.59 9.52
CA SER A 167 -13.55 -4.14 10.29
C SER A 167 -13.08 -5.18 11.29
N ASP A 168 -13.98 -5.80 12.04
CA ASP A 168 -13.63 -6.84 13.01
C ASP A 168 -12.98 -8.05 12.31
N LYS A 169 -13.49 -8.41 11.12
CA LYS A 169 -12.87 -9.45 10.30
C LYS A 169 -11.45 -9.09 9.88
N LEU A 170 -11.20 -7.86 9.42
CA LEU A 170 -9.87 -7.40 9.03
C LEU A 170 -8.92 -7.31 10.22
N ILE A 171 -9.39 -6.82 11.37
CA ILE A 171 -8.60 -6.77 12.61
C ILE A 171 -8.11 -8.16 12.98
N ALA A 172 -8.99 -9.15 12.94
CA ALA A 172 -8.64 -10.55 13.25
C ALA A 172 -7.70 -11.14 12.18
N GLN A 173 -7.96 -10.88 10.89
CA GLN A 173 -7.17 -11.44 9.79
C GLN A 173 -5.74 -10.90 9.75
N TYR A 174 -5.53 -9.63 10.06
CA TYR A 174 -4.24 -8.95 9.94
C TYR A 174 -3.56 -8.68 11.29
N ASP A 175 -4.06 -9.24 12.39
CA ASP A 175 -3.54 -9.00 13.76
C ASP A 175 -3.39 -7.50 14.06
N VAL A 176 -4.39 -6.69 13.68
CA VAL A 176 -4.37 -5.25 13.93
C VAL A 176 -4.54 -5.00 15.42
N ARG A 177 -3.51 -4.45 16.06
CA ARG A 177 -3.53 -4.18 17.49
C ARG A 177 -4.10 -2.80 17.77
N SER A 178 -5.36 -2.77 18.16
CA SER A 178 -6.05 -1.57 18.63
C SER A 178 -6.45 -1.74 20.11
N GLY A 179 -6.48 -0.64 20.86
CA GLY A 179 -6.73 -0.69 22.30
C GLY A 179 -8.14 -1.16 22.68
N GLN A 180 -9.15 -0.97 21.85
CA GLN A 180 -10.57 -1.23 22.17
C GLN A 180 -11.41 -1.67 20.96
N GLY A 181 -10.86 -2.42 20.01
CA GLY A 181 -11.58 -2.90 18.86
C GLY A 181 -11.70 -1.87 17.72
N SER A 182 -12.67 -2.06 16.81
CA SER A 182 -12.78 -1.32 15.56
C SER A 182 -13.30 0.12 15.71
N SER A 183 -13.89 0.44 16.83
CA SER A 183 -14.56 1.74 17.08
C SER A 183 -13.63 2.86 17.60
N THR A 184 -12.37 2.56 17.88
CA THR A 184 -11.39 3.54 18.41
C THR A 184 -10.40 3.98 17.39
#